data_497cf776d183b291478bd89d423a6d67
#
_entry.id   497cf776d183b291478bd89d423a6d67
#
_cell.length_a   1.000
_cell.length_b   1.000
_cell.length_c   1.000
_cell.angle_alpha   90.00
_cell.angle_beta   90.00
_cell.angle_gamma   90.00
#
_symmetry.space_group_name_H-M   'P 1'
#
loop_
_entity.id
_entity.type
_entity.pdbx_description
1 polymer ?
#
loop_
_entity_poly.entity_id
_entity_poly.type
_entity_poly.pdbx_seq_one_letter_code
_entity_poly.pdbx_strand_id
1 'polypeptide(L)'
;KNNFNSWENSLPFFNLISNYYKKLAPTVFLNFRPDDFRDNRKQTIVIKEIIVDKQKTAFTVSENSENYQIFNAKYIDTKTEVTNHFSFLGDFQYSSVFGKPATEIQYRKLFDNNRSLNLRLFAGTFLHNKTTSNYFDFGLDRPSDYLFESDYLGRSETTGLFSQQSIIADGFFKSKLETRTANRWMTTVNANYTIWSWIEGYSDVGFIKNKESDTKFVYDSG
;
A
#
# COMPACT_ATOMS: atom_id res chain seq x y z
N LYS A 1 5.62 -6.49 -29.55
CA LYS A 1 6.97 -6.88 -29.09
C LYS A 1 6.98 -6.77 -27.58
N ASN A 2 6.97 -7.93 -26.91
CA ASN A 2 6.98 -8.03 -25.47
C ASN A 2 8.39 -7.65 -24.99
N ASN A 3 8.51 -6.54 -24.28
CA ASN A 3 9.75 -6.23 -23.58
C ASN A 3 9.75 -6.99 -22.25
N PHE A 4 10.46 -8.09 -22.20
CA PHE A 4 10.86 -8.72 -20.96
C PHE A 4 11.94 -7.87 -20.32
N ASN A 5 11.63 -7.20 -19.24
CA ASN A 5 12.61 -6.45 -18.50
C ASN A 5 12.59 -6.75 -17.02
N SER A 6 13.77 -7.08 -16.60
CA SER A 6 14.38 -7.06 -15.28
C SER A 6 13.90 -8.11 -14.25
N TRP A 7 14.83 -9.00 -13.98
CA TRP A 7 14.96 -9.69 -12.72
C TRP A 7 15.57 -8.70 -11.71
N GLU A 8 14.76 -8.13 -10.85
CA GLU A 8 15.29 -7.44 -9.68
C GLU A 8 15.55 -8.46 -8.57
N ASN A 9 16.75 -8.98 -8.54
CA ASN A 9 17.30 -9.59 -7.35
C ASN A 9 17.69 -8.47 -6.39
N SER A 10 16.83 -8.14 -5.45
CA SER A 10 17.24 -7.33 -4.31
C SER A 10 18.19 -8.18 -3.46
N LEU A 11 19.48 -8.10 -3.74
CA LEU A 11 20.51 -8.63 -2.87
C LEU A 11 20.36 -7.95 -1.49
N PRO A 12 20.43 -8.70 -0.39
CA PRO A 12 20.35 -8.12 0.93
C PRO A 12 21.46 -7.10 1.10
N PHE A 13 21.12 -5.86 1.41
CA PHE A 13 22.09 -4.87 1.82
C PHE A 13 22.72 -5.35 3.13
N PHE A 14 23.97 -5.76 3.07
CA PHE A 14 24.77 -6.06 4.26
C PHE A 14 25.07 -4.76 4.98
N ASN A 15 24.26 -4.40 5.93
CA ASN A 15 24.63 -3.36 6.87
C ASN A 15 25.44 -4.00 7.98
N LEU A 16 26.67 -3.62 8.14
CA LEU A 16 27.69 -4.20 9.05
C LEU A 16 27.32 -4.14 10.55
N ILE A 17 26.18 -3.52 10.92
CA ILE A 17 25.86 -3.25 12.32
C ILE A 17 24.65 -4.03 12.84
N SER A 18 23.74 -4.51 12.00
CA SER A 18 22.66 -5.42 12.44
C SER A 18 21.85 -5.98 11.27
N ASN A 19 22.03 -7.25 10.97
CA ASN A 19 21.17 -7.98 10.04
C ASN A 19 19.87 -8.35 10.76
N TYR A 20 18.87 -7.46 10.78
CA TYR A 20 17.58 -7.75 11.40
C TYR A 20 16.73 -8.71 10.57
N TYR A 21 16.96 -8.76 9.27
CA TYR A 21 16.22 -9.63 8.37
C TYR A 21 17.01 -9.94 7.08
N LYS A 22 16.70 -11.08 6.47
CA LYS A 22 17.08 -11.43 5.11
C LYS A 22 15.83 -11.46 4.27
N LYS A 23 15.83 -10.85 3.10
CA LYS A 23 14.72 -10.84 2.15
C LYS A 23 15.18 -11.41 0.82
N LEU A 24 14.40 -12.31 0.26
CA LEU A 24 14.47 -12.75 -1.12
C LEU A 24 13.12 -12.44 -1.78
N ALA A 25 13.11 -11.71 -2.88
CA ALA A 25 11.87 -11.33 -3.56
C ALA A 25 12.00 -11.43 -5.09
N PRO A 26 12.06 -12.66 -5.66
CA PRO A 26 12.02 -12.83 -7.10
C PRO A 26 10.72 -12.22 -7.65
N THR A 27 10.85 -11.37 -8.67
CA THR A 27 9.75 -10.60 -9.22
C THR A 27 9.74 -10.71 -10.74
N VAL A 28 8.56 -10.94 -11.31
CA VAL A 28 8.30 -10.95 -12.75
C VAL A 28 7.35 -9.82 -13.09
N PHE A 29 7.75 -8.98 -14.05
CA PHE A 29 6.94 -7.89 -14.58
C PHE A 29 6.52 -8.19 -16.02
N LEU A 30 5.23 -8.11 -16.31
CA LEU A 30 4.67 -8.17 -17.66
C LEU A 30 3.99 -6.83 -17.96
N ASN A 31 4.53 -6.08 -18.91
CA ASN A 31 4.01 -4.77 -19.29
C ASN A 31 3.34 -4.85 -20.65
N PHE A 32 2.14 -4.28 -20.74
CA PHE A 32 1.35 -4.23 -21.96
C PHE A 32 0.92 -2.79 -22.26
N ARG A 33 0.88 -2.44 -23.54
CA ARG A 33 0.23 -1.24 -24.05
C ARG A 33 -0.79 -1.68 -25.08
N PRO A 34 -2.10 -1.41 -24.89
CA PRO A 34 -3.15 -2.04 -25.68
C PRO A 34 -3.12 -1.69 -27.17
N ASP A 35 -2.87 -0.43 -27.51
CA ASP A 35 -3.02 0.05 -28.89
C ASP A 35 -1.69 0.32 -29.58
N ASP A 36 -0.79 1.09 -28.94
CA ASP A 36 0.54 1.41 -29.46
C ASP A 36 1.54 1.55 -28.31
N PHE A 37 2.84 1.48 -28.61
CA PHE A 37 3.88 1.71 -27.58
C PHE A 37 3.84 3.16 -27.02
N ARG A 38 3.18 4.09 -27.70
CA ARG A 38 2.93 5.47 -27.27
C ARG A 38 1.59 5.68 -26.57
N ASP A 39 0.80 4.60 -26.41
CA ASP A 39 -0.50 4.71 -25.75
C ASP A 39 -0.34 5.26 -24.32
N ASN A 40 -1.26 6.15 -23.95
CA ASN A 40 -1.35 6.72 -22.61
C ASN A 40 -1.81 5.68 -21.56
N ARG A 41 -2.32 4.53 -21.99
CA ARG A 41 -2.71 3.42 -21.14
C ARG A 41 -1.59 2.40 -21.04
N LYS A 42 -1.26 2.03 -19.83
CA LYS A 42 -0.28 1.00 -19.51
C LYS A 42 -0.90 -0.02 -18.57
N GLN A 43 -0.79 -1.28 -18.91
CA GLN A 43 -1.18 -2.40 -18.06
C GLN A 43 0.06 -3.16 -17.61
N THR A 44 0.12 -3.50 -16.35
CA THR A 44 1.25 -4.23 -15.77
C THR A 44 0.73 -5.35 -14.90
N ILE A 45 1.25 -6.56 -15.10
CA ILE A 45 1.07 -7.68 -14.18
C ILE A 45 2.40 -7.85 -13.45
N VAL A 46 2.35 -7.89 -12.13
CA VAL A 46 3.50 -8.14 -11.28
C VAL A 46 3.23 -9.41 -10.49
N ILE A 47 4.12 -10.37 -10.60
CA ILE A 47 4.09 -11.59 -9.80
C ILE A 47 5.38 -11.64 -9.01
N LYS A 48 5.28 -11.72 -7.70
CA LYS A 48 6.45 -11.81 -6.83
C LYS A 48 6.23 -12.81 -5.71
N GLU A 49 7.30 -13.41 -5.29
CA GLU A 49 7.36 -14.22 -4.08
C GLU A 49 8.29 -13.55 -3.08
N ILE A 50 7.79 -13.29 -1.88
CA ILE A 50 8.53 -12.59 -0.84
C ILE A 50 8.82 -13.61 0.27
N ILE A 51 10.09 -13.88 0.48
CA ILE A 51 10.58 -14.77 1.53
C ILE A 51 11.38 -13.91 2.50
N VAL A 52 10.95 -13.88 3.74
CA VAL A 52 11.57 -13.07 4.81
C VAL A 52 11.99 -13.98 5.96
N ASP A 53 13.25 -13.84 6.34
CA ASP A 53 13.84 -14.45 7.53
C ASP A 53 14.24 -13.32 8.51
N LYS A 54 13.50 -13.19 9.60
CA LYS A 54 13.79 -12.21 10.65
C LYS A 54 14.64 -12.85 11.72
N GLN A 55 15.72 -12.17 12.09
CA GLN A 55 16.60 -12.63 13.18
C GLN A 55 16.24 -11.94 14.50
N LYS A 56 16.19 -12.74 15.57
CA LYS A 56 16.07 -12.18 16.94
C LYS A 56 17.38 -11.51 17.33
N THR A 57 17.31 -10.23 17.61
CA THR A 57 18.43 -9.47 18.19
C THR A 57 18.01 -8.90 19.54
N ALA A 58 18.98 -8.43 20.33
CA ALA A 58 18.71 -7.78 21.62
C ALA A 58 17.79 -6.56 21.52
N PHE A 59 17.70 -5.94 20.33
CA PHE A 59 16.86 -4.77 20.06
C PHE A 59 15.47 -5.13 19.52
N THR A 60 15.25 -6.36 19.05
CA THR A 60 13.98 -6.85 18.49
C THR A 60 13.30 -7.90 19.37
N VAL A 61 13.67 -7.96 20.65
CA VAL A 61 13.14 -8.94 21.62
C VAL A 61 11.61 -8.85 21.77
N SER A 62 11.03 -7.67 21.54
CA SER A 62 9.57 -7.46 21.61
C SER A 62 8.85 -7.77 20.30
N GLU A 63 9.55 -7.96 19.19
CA GLU A 63 8.97 -8.32 17.91
C GLU A 63 9.05 -9.84 17.70
N ASN A 64 7.92 -10.45 17.34
CA ASN A 64 7.92 -11.84 16.92
C ASN A 64 8.79 -11.96 15.67
N SER A 65 9.97 -12.58 15.81
CA SER A 65 10.79 -12.95 14.67
C SER A 65 10.14 -14.17 14.03
N GLU A 66 9.36 -13.95 12.99
CA GLU A 66 8.74 -15.02 12.23
C GLU A 66 9.30 -15.01 10.82
N ASN A 67 9.69 -16.17 10.36
CA ASN A 67 9.94 -16.41 8.96
C ASN A 67 8.60 -16.54 8.25
N TYR A 68 8.44 -15.82 7.16
CA TYR A 68 7.21 -15.92 6.38
C TYR A 68 7.49 -15.87 4.89
N GLN A 69 6.57 -16.44 4.15
CA GLN A 69 6.56 -16.47 2.71
C GLN A 69 5.21 -15.95 2.23
N ILE A 70 5.25 -15.02 1.27
CA ILE A 70 4.05 -14.40 0.69
C ILE A 70 4.17 -14.45 -0.82
N PHE A 71 3.21 -15.09 -1.45
CA PHE A 71 2.95 -14.93 -2.88
C PHE A 71 2.14 -13.66 -3.08
N ASN A 72 2.59 -12.78 -3.97
CA ASN A 72 1.89 -11.55 -4.30
C ASN A 72 1.71 -11.41 -5.81
N ALA A 73 0.48 -11.19 -6.24
CA ALA A 73 0.12 -10.94 -7.63
C ALA A 73 -0.61 -9.60 -7.71
N LYS A 74 -0.10 -8.67 -8.54
CA LYS A 74 -0.70 -7.36 -8.76
C LYS A 74 -1.06 -7.19 -10.22
N TYR A 75 -2.22 -6.61 -10.48
CA TYR A 75 -2.60 -6.07 -11.78
C TYR A 75 -2.77 -4.57 -11.66
N ILE A 76 -2.07 -3.82 -12.48
CA ILE A 76 -2.07 -2.36 -12.48
C ILE A 76 -2.49 -1.91 -13.88
N ASP A 77 -3.52 -1.09 -13.96
CA ASP A 77 -3.98 -0.47 -15.19
C ASP A 77 -3.99 1.05 -15.00
N THR A 78 -3.14 1.75 -15.71
CA THR A 78 -3.00 3.22 -15.61
C THR A 78 -3.27 3.87 -16.95
N LYS A 79 -4.09 4.91 -16.93
CA LYS A 79 -4.30 5.80 -18.07
C LYS A 79 -3.94 7.23 -17.66
N THR A 80 -2.96 7.80 -18.32
CA THR A 80 -2.46 9.15 -18.00
C THR A 80 -2.71 10.09 -19.17
N GLU A 81 -3.57 11.07 -18.98
CA GLU A 81 -3.84 12.19 -19.87
C GLU A 81 -3.30 13.49 -19.23
N VAL A 82 -3.21 14.56 -19.99
CA VAL A 82 -2.68 15.85 -19.50
C VAL A 82 -3.48 16.35 -18.28
N THR A 83 -4.81 16.25 -18.36
CA THR A 83 -5.72 16.76 -17.31
C THR A 83 -6.30 15.68 -16.42
N ASN A 84 -6.23 14.42 -16.83
CA ASN A 84 -6.83 13.31 -16.13
C ASN A 84 -5.82 12.17 -15.92
N HIS A 85 -5.86 11.59 -14.75
CA HIS A 85 -5.13 10.36 -14.48
C HIS A 85 -6.09 9.35 -13.84
N PHE A 86 -6.12 8.16 -14.37
CA PHE A 86 -6.86 7.03 -13.83
C PHE A 86 -5.90 5.89 -13.53
N SER A 87 -6.04 5.28 -12.38
CA SER A 87 -5.30 4.07 -12.01
C SER A 87 -6.23 3.07 -11.33
N PHE A 88 -6.13 1.82 -11.76
CA PHE A 88 -6.74 0.67 -11.11
C PHE A 88 -5.63 -0.28 -10.66
N LEU A 89 -5.69 -0.71 -9.42
CA LEU A 89 -4.82 -1.72 -8.84
C LEU A 89 -5.67 -2.86 -8.28
N GLY A 90 -5.43 -4.08 -8.74
CA GLY A 90 -5.85 -5.30 -8.08
C GLY A 90 -4.65 -5.95 -7.42
N ASP A 91 -4.71 -6.25 -6.14
CA ASP A 91 -3.65 -6.88 -5.36
C ASP A 91 -4.15 -8.17 -4.70
N PHE A 92 -3.42 -9.23 -4.87
CA PHE A 92 -3.70 -10.51 -4.23
C PHE A 92 -2.46 -11.01 -3.52
N GLN A 93 -2.59 -11.21 -2.22
CA GLN A 93 -1.53 -11.75 -1.37
C GLN A 93 -1.99 -13.06 -0.75
N TYR A 94 -1.10 -14.04 -0.78
CA TYR A 94 -1.37 -15.36 -0.22
C TYR A 94 -0.19 -15.86 0.59
N SER A 95 -0.48 -16.36 1.77
CA SER A 95 0.45 -17.02 2.68
C SER A 95 -0.23 -18.23 3.32
N SER A 96 0.52 -19.07 3.98
CA SER A 96 -0.04 -20.19 4.76
C SER A 96 -1.01 -19.75 5.88
N VAL A 97 -0.88 -18.50 6.34
CA VAL A 97 -1.66 -17.96 7.46
C VAL A 97 -2.74 -16.97 7.03
N PHE A 98 -2.68 -16.42 5.81
CA PHE A 98 -3.72 -15.52 5.31
C PHE A 98 -3.85 -15.54 3.79
N GLY A 99 -5.04 -15.14 3.30
CA GLY A 99 -5.31 -14.79 1.91
C GLY A 99 -5.98 -13.42 1.87
N LYS A 100 -5.41 -12.44 1.15
CA LYS A 100 -5.75 -11.02 1.23
C LYS A 100 -5.89 -10.42 -0.16
N PRO A 101 -7.08 -10.48 -0.81
CA PRO A 101 -7.37 -9.67 -1.99
C PRO A 101 -7.69 -8.23 -1.60
N ALA A 102 -7.22 -7.30 -2.42
CA ALA A 102 -7.53 -5.89 -2.33
C ALA A 102 -7.65 -5.26 -3.72
N THR A 103 -8.36 -4.15 -3.81
CA THR A 103 -8.46 -3.34 -5.01
C THR A 103 -8.43 -1.88 -4.67
N GLU A 104 -7.83 -1.09 -5.56
CA GLU A 104 -7.72 0.35 -5.43
C GLU A 104 -8.02 1.01 -6.75
N ILE A 105 -8.79 2.08 -6.70
CA ILE A 105 -9.08 2.95 -7.84
C ILE A 105 -8.64 4.34 -7.47
N GLN A 106 -7.82 4.96 -8.31
CA GLN A 106 -7.44 6.36 -8.17
C GLN A 106 -7.86 7.14 -9.40
N TYR A 107 -8.39 8.32 -9.17
CA TYR A 107 -8.74 9.27 -10.22
C TYR A 107 -8.25 10.66 -9.83
N ARG A 108 -7.51 11.28 -10.72
CA ARG A 108 -7.08 12.68 -10.59
C ARG A 108 -7.60 13.48 -11.77
N LYS A 109 -8.19 14.64 -11.48
CA LYS A 109 -8.57 15.64 -12.47
C LYS A 109 -7.86 16.96 -12.18
N LEU A 110 -7.18 17.49 -13.19
CA LEU A 110 -6.60 18.83 -13.17
C LEU A 110 -7.57 19.78 -13.88
N PHE A 111 -7.91 20.89 -13.24
CA PHE A 111 -8.76 21.95 -13.77
C PHE A 111 -7.90 23.07 -14.39
N ASP A 112 -8.49 23.90 -15.25
CA ASP A 112 -7.80 24.98 -15.99
C ASP A 112 -7.13 26.03 -15.07
N ASN A 113 -7.58 26.15 -13.82
CA ASN A 113 -7.01 27.05 -12.81
C ASN A 113 -5.89 26.38 -11.98
N ASN A 114 -5.27 25.32 -12.45
CA ASN A 114 -4.25 24.53 -11.76
C ASN A 114 -4.72 23.91 -10.42
N ARG A 115 -6.02 23.81 -10.19
CA ARG A 115 -6.58 23.06 -9.06
C ARG A 115 -6.74 21.61 -9.43
N SER A 116 -6.50 20.71 -8.48
CA SER A 116 -6.67 19.28 -8.70
C SER A 116 -7.70 18.69 -7.75
N LEU A 117 -8.46 17.73 -8.25
CA LEU A 117 -9.28 16.82 -7.47
C LEU A 117 -8.65 15.43 -7.55
N ASN A 118 -8.31 14.87 -6.42
CA ASN A 118 -7.84 13.49 -6.31
C ASN A 118 -8.88 12.69 -5.53
N LEU A 119 -9.31 11.59 -6.12
CA LEU A 119 -10.24 10.64 -5.52
C LEU A 119 -9.57 9.28 -5.45
N ARG A 120 -9.72 8.59 -4.33
CA ARG A 120 -9.24 7.22 -4.15
C ARG A 120 -10.32 6.39 -3.49
N LEU A 121 -10.56 5.22 -4.04
CA LEU A 121 -11.40 4.18 -3.47
C LEU A 121 -10.50 2.96 -3.19
N PHE A 122 -10.55 2.44 -1.99
CA PHE A 122 -9.89 1.19 -1.62
C PHE A 122 -10.90 0.21 -1.03
N ALA A 123 -10.78 -1.04 -1.38
CA ALA A 123 -11.53 -2.14 -0.77
C ALA A 123 -10.62 -3.37 -0.65
N GLY A 124 -10.58 -3.95 0.55
CA GLY A 124 -9.80 -5.15 0.81
C GLY A 124 -10.51 -6.07 1.80
N THR A 125 -10.26 -7.36 1.67
CA THR A 125 -10.82 -8.37 2.57
C THR A 125 -9.82 -9.49 2.82
N PHE A 126 -10.00 -10.20 3.92
CA PHE A 126 -9.33 -11.48 4.16
C PHE A 126 -10.25 -12.63 3.77
N LEU A 127 -9.79 -13.50 2.88
CA LEU A 127 -10.45 -14.77 2.57
C LEU A 127 -10.32 -15.75 3.74
N HIS A 128 -9.13 -15.80 4.30
CA HIS A 128 -8.82 -16.47 5.56
C HIS A 128 -7.75 -15.65 6.28
N ASN A 129 -7.80 -15.64 7.60
CA ASN A 129 -6.83 -14.97 8.45
C ASN A 129 -6.66 -15.78 9.74
N LYS A 130 -5.53 -16.45 9.87
CA LYS A 130 -5.12 -17.24 11.04
C LYS A 130 -4.02 -16.54 11.84
N THR A 131 -3.70 -15.29 11.50
CA THR A 131 -2.67 -14.52 12.18
C THR A 131 -3.11 -14.15 13.59
N THR A 132 -2.18 -14.16 14.52
CA THR A 132 -2.38 -13.75 15.92
C THR A 132 -1.95 -12.31 16.17
N SER A 133 -1.21 -11.72 15.25
CA SER A 133 -0.72 -10.34 15.32
C SER A 133 -1.35 -9.46 14.24
N ASN A 134 -1.36 -8.17 14.46
CA ASN A 134 -1.84 -7.17 13.50
C ASN A 134 -0.81 -6.82 12.40
N TYR A 135 0.31 -7.54 12.33
CA TYR A 135 1.40 -7.25 11.41
C TYR A 135 1.00 -7.34 9.93
N PHE A 136 0.09 -8.25 9.59
CA PHE A 136 -0.41 -8.46 8.22
C PHE A 136 -1.77 -7.79 7.96
N ASP A 137 -2.34 -7.09 8.93
CA ASP A 137 -3.63 -6.42 8.80
C ASP A 137 -3.59 -5.29 7.77
N PHE A 138 -4.76 -4.87 7.30
CA PHE A 138 -4.87 -3.62 6.55
C PHE A 138 -4.59 -2.46 7.49
N GLY A 139 -3.65 -1.59 7.14
CA GLY A 139 -3.36 -0.37 7.89
C GLY A 139 -4.28 0.77 7.49
N LEU A 140 -4.85 1.52 8.44
CA LEU A 140 -5.67 2.69 8.17
C LEU A 140 -4.82 3.97 8.10
N ASP A 141 -4.07 4.24 9.16
CA ASP A 141 -3.27 5.45 9.36
C ASP A 141 -1.75 5.18 9.30
N ARG A 142 -1.34 3.94 9.32
CA ARG A 142 0.07 3.51 9.24
C ARG A 142 0.19 2.24 8.42
N PRO A 143 1.17 2.16 7.51
CA PRO A 143 1.48 0.93 6.81
C PRO A 143 2.16 -0.06 7.76
N SER A 144 1.92 -1.32 7.54
CA SER A 144 2.77 -2.39 8.01
C SER A 144 3.67 -2.81 6.85
N ASP A 145 4.98 -2.64 6.99
CA ASP A 145 5.93 -2.91 5.90
C ASP A 145 6.37 -4.38 5.84
N TYR A 146 5.42 -5.31 5.91
CA TYR A 146 5.72 -6.75 5.82
C TYR A 146 6.12 -7.22 4.42
N LEU A 147 5.81 -6.44 3.38
CA LEU A 147 6.27 -6.71 2.02
C LEU A 147 7.68 -6.15 1.76
N PHE A 148 8.19 -5.29 2.63
CA PHE A 148 9.45 -4.57 2.44
C PHE A 148 9.50 -3.88 1.08
N GLU A 149 8.41 -3.27 0.67
CA GLU A 149 8.35 -2.43 -0.53
C GLU A 149 8.98 -1.08 -0.18
N SER A 150 9.96 -0.67 -0.99
CA SER A 150 10.83 0.48 -0.73
C SER A 150 10.19 1.86 -0.97
N ASP A 151 8.89 1.93 -1.18
CA ASP A 151 8.14 3.18 -1.36
C ASP A 151 7.98 3.98 -0.05
N TYR A 152 8.86 3.70 0.90
CA TYR A 152 8.93 4.34 2.19
C TYR A 152 9.65 5.68 2.08
N LEU A 153 8.98 6.69 1.54
CA LEU A 153 9.39 8.08 1.62
C LEU A 153 8.75 8.75 2.84
N GLY A 154 9.03 8.23 4.03
CA GLY A 154 8.48 8.76 5.26
C GLY A 154 9.54 8.97 6.31
N ARG A 155 9.58 10.13 6.94
CA ARG A 155 10.26 10.32 8.23
C ARG A 155 9.43 9.68 9.32
N SER A 156 10.07 8.88 10.15
CA SER A 156 9.48 8.23 11.33
C SER A 156 9.34 9.17 12.54
N GLU A 157 9.33 10.48 12.35
CA GLU A 157 9.15 11.43 13.46
C GLU A 157 7.71 11.38 13.96
N THR A 158 7.53 11.07 15.23
CA THR A 158 6.22 10.94 15.87
C THR A 158 5.66 12.26 16.38
N THR A 159 6.44 13.35 16.32
CA THR A 159 6.09 14.68 16.86
C THR A 159 6.70 15.80 16.02
N GLY A 160 6.01 16.95 15.95
CA GLY A 160 6.48 18.17 15.29
C GLY A 160 5.84 18.44 13.93
N LEU A 161 6.21 19.56 13.32
CA LEU A 161 5.68 20.03 12.04
C LEU A 161 5.88 19.05 10.86
N PHE A 162 6.87 18.18 10.95
CA PHE A 162 7.20 17.19 9.92
C PHE A 162 6.60 15.80 10.19
N SER A 163 5.85 15.63 11.27
CA SER A 163 5.17 14.38 11.61
C SER A 163 4.00 14.04 10.69
N GLN A 164 3.56 14.98 9.88
CA GLN A 164 2.40 14.87 8.98
C GLN A 164 2.76 14.44 7.55
N GLN A 165 3.92 13.88 7.33
CA GLN A 165 4.21 13.28 6.03
C GLN A 165 3.30 12.07 5.85
N SER A 166 2.51 12.09 4.77
CA SER A 166 1.56 11.06 4.43
C SER A 166 2.29 9.73 4.20
N ILE A 167 2.25 8.87 5.21
CA ILE A 167 2.65 7.49 5.06
C ILE A 167 1.50 6.82 4.33
N ILE A 168 1.76 6.24 3.17
CA ILE A 168 0.75 5.56 2.37
C ILE A 168 0.40 4.26 3.08
N ALA A 169 -0.69 4.29 3.83
CA ALA A 169 -1.35 3.12 4.39
C ALA A 169 -2.47 2.66 3.46
N ASP A 170 -2.95 1.43 3.61
CA ASP A 170 -4.09 0.92 2.82
C ASP A 170 -5.31 1.84 2.93
N GLY A 171 -5.63 2.33 4.13
CA GLY A 171 -6.75 3.23 4.40
C GLY A 171 -6.52 4.68 3.99
N PHE A 172 -5.25 5.11 3.89
CA PHE A 172 -4.83 6.46 3.49
C PHE A 172 -5.34 7.59 4.41
N PHE A 173 -5.65 7.29 5.66
CA PHE A 173 -6.02 8.31 6.66
C PHE A 173 -4.79 9.12 7.07
N LYS A 174 -4.96 10.43 7.17
CA LYS A 174 -3.87 11.37 7.45
C LYS A 174 -3.69 11.62 8.94
N SER A 175 -4.75 11.49 9.73
CA SER A 175 -4.70 11.60 11.17
C SER A 175 -4.63 10.23 11.86
N LYS A 176 -4.19 10.24 13.10
CA LYS A 176 -4.11 9.04 13.94
C LYS A 176 -5.51 8.64 14.39
N LEU A 177 -5.95 7.45 14.00
CA LEU A 177 -7.22 6.88 14.36
C LEU A 177 -7.15 6.05 15.64
N GLU A 178 -8.27 5.92 16.34
CA GLU A 178 -8.42 5.02 17.49
C GLU A 178 -8.26 3.55 17.06
N THR A 179 -8.98 3.16 16.00
CA THR A 179 -8.82 1.84 15.38
C THR A 179 -7.90 1.96 14.17
N ARG A 180 -6.73 1.33 14.25
CA ARG A 180 -5.61 1.56 13.33
C ARG A 180 -5.48 0.49 12.26
N THR A 181 -6.10 -0.68 12.48
CA THR A 181 -5.99 -1.83 11.59
C THR A 181 -7.33 -2.52 11.38
N ALA A 182 -7.48 -3.18 10.23
CA ALA A 182 -8.62 -4.02 9.90
C ALA A 182 -8.14 -5.43 9.54
N ASN A 183 -8.64 -6.45 10.26
CA ASN A 183 -8.23 -7.84 10.11
C ASN A 183 -9.29 -8.74 9.46
N ARG A 184 -10.40 -8.18 9.01
CA ARG A 184 -11.43 -8.90 8.25
C ARG A 184 -11.71 -8.24 6.90
N TRP A 185 -12.16 -7.01 6.88
CA TRP A 185 -12.30 -6.23 5.64
C TRP A 185 -12.27 -4.73 5.93
N MET A 186 -11.95 -3.97 4.90
CA MET A 186 -11.90 -2.51 4.93
C MET A 186 -12.33 -1.95 3.58
N THR A 187 -13.08 -0.84 3.61
CA THR A 187 -13.36 -0.02 2.44
C THR A 187 -13.19 1.43 2.81
N THR A 188 -12.45 2.19 2.01
CA THR A 188 -12.20 3.62 2.25
C THR A 188 -12.39 4.43 0.99
N VAL A 189 -12.85 5.66 1.16
CA VAL A 189 -12.93 6.69 0.12
C VAL A 189 -12.15 7.89 0.62
N ASN A 190 -11.19 8.33 -0.16
CA ASN A 190 -10.35 9.48 0.14
C ASN A 190 -10.53 10.52 -0.96
N ALA A 191 -10.74 11.77 -0.58
CA ALA A 191 -10.89 12.89 -1.49
C ALA A 191 -9.97 14.03 -1.06
N ASN A 192 -9.19 14.56 -2.00
CA ASN A 192 -8.36 15.74 -1.80
C ASN A 192 -8.70 16.76 -2.89
N TYR A 193 -8.80 18.02 -2.52
CA TYR A 193 -9.05 19.10 -3.45
C TYR A 193 -8.10 20.28 -3.18
N THR A 194 -7.41 20.73 -4.21
CA THR A 194 -6.56 21.91 -4.14
C THR A 194 -7.42 23.16 -4.11
N ILE A 195 -7.50 23.85 -2.97
CA ILE A 195 -8.25 25.09 -2.78
C ILE A 195 -7.43 26.27 -3.32
N TRP A 196 -6.14 26.28 -3.00
CA TRP A 196 -5.14 27.26 -3.44
C TRP A 196 -3.85 26.55 -3.80
N SER A 197 -2.92 27.23 -4.46
CA SER A 197 -1.64 26.65 -4.89
C SER A 197 -0.83 25.96 -3.78
N TRP A 198 -1.11 26.25 -2.52
CA TRP A 198 -0.44 25.75 -1.33
C TRP A 198 -1.39 25.24 -0.23
N ILE A 199 -2.70 25.27 -0.47
CA ILE A 199 -3.72 24.75 0.46
C ILE A 199 -4.50 23.65 -0.23
N GLU A 200 -4.55 22.48 0.40
CA GLU A 200 -5.40 21.36 0.02
C GLU A 200 -6.36 21.04 1.15
N GLY A 201 -7.64 20.88 0.83
CA GLY A 201 -8.61 20.28 1.74
C GLY A 201 -8.74 18.80 1.47
N TYR A 202 -8.96 18.00 2.50
CA TYR A 202 -9.18 16.57 2.36
C TYR A 202 -10.35 16.06 3.20
N SER A 203 -10.90 14.94 2.77
CA SER A 203 -11.92 14.19 3.51
C SER A 203 -11.72 12.71 3.24
N ASP A 204 -11.52 11.96 4.29
CA ASP A 204 -11.29 10.53 4.27
C ASP A 204 -12.40 9.84 5.07
N VAL A 205 -13.07 8.88 4.46
CA VAL A 205 -14.14 8.10 5.10
C VAL A 205 -13.92 6.62 4.89
N GLY A 206 -14.32 5.80 5.86
CA GLY A 206 -14.17 4.37 5.73
C GLY A 206 -15.08 3.55 6.62
N PHE A 207 -15.26 2.32 6.20
CA PHE A 207 -15.89 1.26 6.99
C PHE A 207 -14.87 0.15 7.19
N ILE A 208 -14.76 -0.32 8.41
CA ILE A 208 -13.82 -1.37 8.80
C ILE A 208 -14.53 -2.44 9.62
N LYS A 209 -14.07 -3.67 9.48
CA LYS A 209 -14.51 -4.80 10.26
C LYS A 209 -13.32 -5.58 10.79
N ASN A 210 -13.32 -5.83 12.08
CA ASN A 210 -12.41 -6.74 12.74
C ASN A 210 -13.15 -8.02 13.18
N LYS A 211 -12.40 -9.08 13.47
CA LYS A 211 -12.98 -10.37 13.87
C LYS A 211 -13.83 -10.25 15.15
N GLU A 212 -13.35 -9.44 16.10
CA GLU A 212 -13.88 -9.34 17.46
C GLU A 212 -14.75 -8.10 17.68
N SER A 213 -15.01 -7.29 16.66
CA SER A 213 -15.78 -6.05 16.78
C SER A 213 -16.81 -5.92 15.67
N ASP A 214 -17.84 -5.13 15.92
CA ASP A 214 -18.80 -4.75 14.88
C ASP A 214 -18.17 -3.84 13.83
N THR A 215 -18.88 -3.67 12.71
CA THR A 215 -18.45 -2.74 11.67
C THR A 215 -18.40 -1.34 12.24
N LYS A 216 -17.25 -0.69 12.07
CA LYS A 216 -17.03 0.69 12.52
C LYS A 216 -16.95 1.62 11.33
N PHE A 217 -17.53 2.79 11.47
CA PHE A 217 -17.32 3.93 10.57
C PHE A 217 -16.18 4.78 11.12
N VAL A 218 -15.29 5.20 10.24
CA VAL A 218 -14.15 6.08 10.53
C VAL A 218 -14.16 7.27 9.57
N TYR A 219 -13.77 8.42 10.07
CA TYR A 219 -13.79 9.67 9.32
C TYR A 219 -12.63 10.57 9.74
N ASP A 220 -12.05 11.28 8.79
CA ASP A 220 -11.02 12.28 8.96
C ASP A 220 -11.17 13.41 7.94
N SER A 221 -10.85 14.65 8.29
CA SER A 221 -10.90 15.80 7.38
C SER A 221 -10.00 16.94 7.86
N GLY A 222 -9.49 17.72 6.92
CA GLY A 222 -8.67 18.89 7.20
C GLY A 222 -8.40 19.76 5.97
#